data_1ebb23d5b6a754f41e6878810595a0c2
#
_entry.id   1ebb23d5b6a754f41e6878810595a0c2
#
_cell.length_a   1.000
_cell.length_b   1.000
_cell.length_c   1.000
_cell.angle_alpha   90.00
_cell.angle_beta   90.00
_cell.angle_gamma   90.00
#
_symmetry.space_group_name_H-M   'P 1'
#
loop_
_entity.id
_entity.type
_entity.pdbx_description
1 polymer ?
#
loop_
_entity_poly.entity_id
_entity_poly.type
_entity_poly.pdbx_seq_one_letter_code
_entity_poly.pdbx_strand_id
1 'polypeptide(L)'
;MPGAKRSPKGLKICCATTFVLLIVFTIVCVTLYFTMFKPKQPQVTAHPVSLENIEVRIFPAFSLNVTIGLVVTINNRNYGSFKYQNSTSYVDYHGTNIAEVPIEGETVPARRKLNLSTYANVAADKLITNSHFLSDLIAGSFNLTSTATLHGKATALKIFKHKAKILNTCDISIFIHNQSLESNCYSKIKL
;
A
#
# COMPACT_ATOMS: atom_id res chain seq x y z
N MET A 1 -18.24 -53.11 46.81
CA MET A 1 -17.46 -52.00 46.17
C MET A 1 -18.15 -50.72 46.49
N PRO A 2 -17.62 -49.76 47.29
CA PRO A 2 -18.30 -48.56 47.68
C PRO A 2 -18.16 -47.50 46.56
N GLY A 3 -19.27 -47.15 45.95
CA GLY A 3 -19.36 -46.06 44.98
C GLY A 3 -19.06 -44.69 45.64
N ALA A 4 -18.01 -44.04 45.24
CA ALA A 4 -17.61 -42.72 45.70
C ALA A 4 -18.70 -41.71 45.34
N LYS A 5 -19.52 -41.27 46.34
CA LYS A 5 -20.45 -40.14 46.21
C LYS A 5 -19.63 -38.86 45.95
N ARG A 6 -19.53 -38.42 44.69
CA ARG A 6 -18.92 -37.14 44.32
C ARG A 6 -19.73 -36.01 44.97
N SER A 7 -19.09 -35.23 45.83
CA SER A 7 -19.71 -34.12 46.55
C SER A 7 -20.20 -33.09 45.49
N PRO A 8 -21.47 -32.64 45.57
CA PRO A 8 -22.04 -31.63 44.63
C PRO A 8 -21.33 -30.28 44.67
N LYS A 9 -20.57 -30.00 45.72
CA LYS A 9 -19.76 -28.81 45.89
C LYS A 9 -18.52 -28.81 44.96
N GLY A 10 -17.83 -29.99 44.81
CA GLY A 10 -16.67 -30.13 43.91
C GLY A 10 -17.05 -29.94 42.44
N LEU A 11 -18.23 -30.45 42.02
CA LEU A 11 -18.73 -30.29 40.67
C LEU A 11 -19.04 -28.80 40.33
N LYS A 12 -19.66 -28.08 41.26
CA LYS A 12 -19.97 -26.65 41.10
C LYS A 12 -18.71 -25.80 41.00
N ILE A 13 -17.67 -26.07 41.78
CA ILE A 13 -16.38 -25.39 41.73
C ILE A 13 -15.70 -25.68 40.41
N CYS A 14 -15.69 -26.93 39.98
CA CYS A 14 -15.09 -27.32 38.69
C CYS A 14 -15.78 -26.60 37.50
N CYS A 15 -17.12 -26.58 37.47
CA CYS A 15 -17.89 -25.87 36.47
C CYS A 15 -17.61 -24.34 36.47
N ALA A 16 -17.55 -23.73 37.68
CA ALA A 16 -17.27 -22.31 37.81
C ALA A 16 -15.86 -21.94 37.31
N THR A 17 -14.85 -22.74 37.67
CA THR A 17 -13.46 -22.52 37.19
C THR A 17 -13.33 -22.69 35.68
N THR A 18 -13.97 -23.74 35.13
CA THR A 18 -13.98 -23.95 33.65
C THR A 18 -14.66 -22.79 32.93
N PHE A 19 -15.77 -22.28 33.45
CA PHE A 19 -16.50 -21.17 32.89
C PHE A 19 -15.65 -19.88 32.89
N VAL A 20 -14.95 -19.56 33.96
CA VAL A 20 -14.04 -18.42 34.06
C VAL A 20 -12.90 -18.56 33.07
N LEU A 21 -12.29 -19.76 32.95
CA LEU A 21 -11.22 -20.01 31.97
C LEU A 21 -11.70 -19.81 30.53
N LEU A 22 -12.92 -20.26 30.19
CA LEU A 22 -13.50 -20.02 28.87
C LEU A 22 -13.73 -18.54 28.58
N ILE A 23 -14.19 -17.77 29.55
CA ILE A 23 -14.36 -16.33 29.40
C ILE A 23 -13.00 -15.66 29.13
N VAL A 24 -12.00 -15.95 29.96
CA VAL A 24 -10.64 -15.39 29.77
C VAL A 24 -10.08 -15.78 28.41
N PHE A 25 -10.20 -17.03 28.02
CA PHE A 25 -9.76 -17.53 26.70
C PHE A 25 -10.47 -16.78 25.56
N THR A 26 -11.79 -16.59 25.67
CA THR A 26 -12.55 -15.86 24.65
C THR A 26 -12.10 -14.40 24.55
N ILE A 27 -11.90 -13.72 25.67
CA ILE A 27 -11.40 -12.34 25.70
C ILE A 27 -10.03 -12.26 25.02
N VAL A 28 -9.11 -13.18 25.35
CA VAL A 28 -7.78 -13.23 24.73
C VAL A 28 -7.88 -13.47 23.22
N CYS A 29 -8.70 -14.41 22.76
CA CYS A 29 -8.91 -14.68 21.34
C CYS A 29 -9.49 -13.46 20.60
N VAL A 30 -10.48 -12.78 21.18
CA VAL A 30 -11.10 -11.59 20.60
C VAL A 30 -10.09 -10.44 20.51
N THR A 31 -9.34 -10.19 21.57
CA THR A 31 -8.31 -9.14 21.58
C THR A 31 -7.21 -9.42 20.55
N LEU A 32 -6.73 -10.65 20.47
CA LEU A 32 -5.75 -11.07 19.46
C LEU A 32 -6.32 -10.92 18.03
N TYR A 33 -7.58 -11.29 17.82
CA TYR A 33 -8.24 -11.12 16.52
C TYR A 33 -8.24 -9.66 16.10
N PHE A 34 -8.71 -8.74 16.92
CA PHE A 34 -8.78 -7.32 16.60
C PHE A 34 -7.41 -6.64 16.48
N THR A 35 -6.40 -7.08 17.22
CA THR A 35 -5.06 -6.48 17.18
C THR A 35 -4.19 -7.01 16.05
N MET A 36 -4.28 -8.31 15.74
CA MET A 36 -3.41 -8.95 14.75
C MET A 36 -4.03 -9.04 13.36
N PHE A 37 -5.35 -9.23 13.25
CA PHE A 37 -6.01 -9.45 11.95
C PHE A 37 -6.68 -8.21 11.36
N LYS A 38 -6.82 -7.11 12.12
CA LYS A 38 -7.31 -5.86 11.55
C LYS A 38 -6.29 -5.34 10.53
N PRO A 39 -6.66 -5.22 9.24
CA PRO A 39 -5.75 -4.75 8.21
C PRO A 39 -5.31 -3.32 8.49
N LYS A 40 -3.99 -3.09 8.50
CA LYS A 40 -3.39 -1.75 8.61
C LYS A 40 -2.97 -1.31 7.21
N GLN A 41 -3.18 -0.03 6.91
CA GLN A 41 -2.73 0.53 5.65
C GLN A 41 -1.19 0.47 5.57
N PRO A 42 -0.63 -0.05 4.46
CA PRO A 42 0.81 0.03 4.22
C PRO A 42 1.20 1.50 4.00
N GLN A 43 2.39 1.85 4.46
CA GLN A 43 2.97 3.16 4.16
C GLN A 43 3.85 3.00 2.91
N VAL A 44 3.58 3.83 1.89
CA VAL A 44 4.34 3.84 0.64
C VAL A 44 4.99 5.19 0.51
N THR A 45 6.30 5.21 0.27
CA THR A 45 7.07 6.42 -0.03
C THR A 45 7.87 6.19 -1.30
N ALA A 46 7.85 7.14 -2.22
CA ALA A 46 8.62 7.10 -3.45
C ALA A 46 9.61 8.27 -3.46
N HIS A 47 10.86 7.99 -3.85
CA HIS A 47 11.91 8.98 -3.99
C HIS A 47 12.52 8.88 -5.39
N PRO A 48 12.58 9.98 -6.17
CA PRO A 48 13.35 10.02 -7.41
C PRO A 48 14.83 9.90 -7.07
N VAL A 49 15.57 9.11 -7.83
CA VAL A 49 17.01 8.87 -7.61
C VAL A 49 17.88 9.23 -8.79
N SER A 50 17.33 9.17 -10.00
CA SER A 50 18.08 9.46 -11.23
C SER A 50 17.18 9.96 -12.35
N LEU A 51 17.76 10.73 -13.25
CA LEU A 51 17.21 10.99 -14.57
C LEU A 51 17.91 10.02 -15.54
N GLU A 52 17.14 9.08 -16.11
CA GLU A 52 17.73 8.00 -16.89
C GLU A 52 17.77 8.31 -18.38
N ASN A 53 16.70 8.86 -18.93
CA ASN A 53 16.60 9.13 -20.36
C ASN A 53 15.70 10.33 -20.66
N ILE A 54 16.02 11.04 -21.76
CA ILE A 54 15.17 12.09 -22.35
C ILE A 54 15.07 11.79 -23.83
N GLU A 55 13.86 11.49 -24.31
CA GLU A 55 13.55 11.29 -25.71
C GLU A 55 12.76 12.46 -26.27
N VAL A 56 13.31 13.11 -27.29
CA VAL A 56 12.63 14.19 -28.03
C VAL A 56 12.36 13.68 -29.46
N ARG A 57 11.11 13.69 -29.87
CA ARG A 57 10.68 13.41 -31.25
C ARG A 57 10.01 14.65 -31.82
N ILE A 58 10.44 15.09 -32.99
CA ILE A 58 9.91 16.29 -33.64
C ILE A 58 8.90 15.93 -34.73
N PHE A 59 9.11 14.78 -35.41
CA PHE A 59 8.27 14.31 -36.52
C PHE A 59 7.82 12.87 -36.27
N PRO A 60 6.57 12.44 -36.58
CA PRO A 60 5.50 13.21 -37.24
C PRO A 60 4.74 14.18 -36.30
N ALA A 61 4.85 14.02 -34.99
CA ALA A 61 4.31 14.90 -33.98
C ALA A 61 5.36 15.13 -32.89
N PHE A 62 5.35 16.33 -32.30
CA PHE A 62 6.21 16.63 -31.16
C PHE A 62 5.85 15.74 -29.97
N SER A 63 6.83 15.02 -29.43
CA SER A 63 6.71 14.30 -28.17
C SER A 63 7.99 14.42 -27.34
N LEU A 64 7.83 14.61 -26.06
CA LEU A 64 8.91 14.70 -25.08
C LEU A 64 8.64 13.69 -23.96
N ASN A 65 9.42 12.62 -23.95
CA ASN A 65 9.35 11.60 -22.91
C ASN A 65 10.58 11.68 -22.01
N VAL A 66 10.35 11.62 -20.71
CA VAL A 66 11.40 11.64 -19.69
C VAL A 66 11.27 10.40 -18.81
N THR A 67 12.35 9.64 -18.69
CA THR A 67 12.42 8.47 -17.81
C THR A 67 13.15 8.82 -16.52
N ILE A 68 12.46 8.67 -15.40
CA ILE A 68 12.97 9.00 -14.06
C ILE A 68 13.07 7.72 -13.26
N GLY A 69 14.26 7.40 -12.76
CA GLY A 69 14.48 6.30 -11.81
C GLY A 69 13.91 6.62 -10.43
N LEU A 70 13.19 5.66 -9.86
CA LEU A 70 12.51 5.78 -8.58
C LEU A 70 12.89 4.65 -7.64
N VAL A 71 13.04 4.96 -6.35
CA VAL A 71 13.04 3.96 -5.27
C VAL A 71 11.75 4.10 -4.47
N VAL A 72 10.96 3.02 -4.49
CA VAL A 72 9.69 2.93 -3.76
C VAL A 72 9.89 2.07 -2.53
N THR A 73 9.66 2.64 -1.35
CA THR A 73 9.70 1.92 -0.08
C THR A 73 8.29 1.61 0.39
N ILE A 74 7.99 0.32 0.56
CA ILE A 74 6.71 -0.18 1.09
C ILE A 74 6.93 -0.69 2.51
N ASN A 75 6.33 -0.05 3.50
CA ASN A 75 6.37 -0.47 4.90
C ASN A 75 5.09 -1.23 5.26
N ASN A 76 5.19 -2.56 5.37
CA ASN A 76 4.07 -3.40 5.75
C ASN A 76 3.95 -3.51 7.27
N ARG A 77 2.97 -2.83 7.83
CA ARG A 77 2.67 -2.84 9.28
C ARG A 77 1.77 -4.01 9.70
N ASN A 78 1.36 -4.88 8.76
CA ASN A 78 0.51 -6.03 9.01
C ASN A 78 1.31 -7.26 9.45
N TYR A 79 0.66 -8.16 10.21
CA TYR A 79 1.21 -9.46 10.58
C TYR A 79 1.14 -10.49 9.46
N GLY A 80 0.49 -10.15 8.35
CA GLY A 80 0.44 -10.93 7.12
C GLY A 80 1.39 -10.39 6.06
N SER A 81 1.92 -11.29 5.22
CA SER A 81 2.63 -10.90 3.99
C SER A 81 1.62 -10.72 2.85
N PHE A 82 1.97 -9.90 1.87
CA PHE A 82 1.18 -9.69 0.67
C PHE A 82 2.03 -9.92 -0.59
N LYS A 83 1.65 -10.95 -1.38
CA LYS A 83 2.26 -11.22 -2.68
C LYS A 83 1.34 -10.65 -3.75
N TYR A 84 1.82 -9.67 -4.51
CA TYR A 84 1.10 -9.05 -5.62
C TYR A 84 1.70 -9.42 -6.97
N GLN A 85 0.89 -9.28 -8.02
CA GLN A 85 1.26 -9.51 -9.42
C GLN A 85 1.75 -8.20 -10.03
N ASN A 86 2.39 -8.30 -11.21
CA ASN A 86 2.77 -7.14 -12.00
C ASN A 86 1.57 -6.22 -12.20
N SER A 87 1.82 -4.93 -12.10
CA SER A 87 0.81 -3.89 -12.23
C SER A 87 1.47 -2.62 -12.79
N THR A 88 0.67 -1.59 -13.02
CA THR A 88 1.13 -0.25 -13.40
C THR A 88 0.46 0.78 -12.51
N SER A 89 1.23 1.75 -12.05
CA SER A 89 0.71 2.96 -11.45
C SER A 89 0.61 4.04 -12.51
N TYR A 90 -0.52 4.71 -12.57
CA TYR A 90 -0.78 5.83 -13.46
C TYR A 90 -0.69 7.14 -12.68
N VAL A 91 -0.02 8.12 -13.25
CA VAL A 91 0.10 9.45 -12.65
C VAL A 91 -0.64 10.45 -13.51
N ASP A 92 -1.62 11.09 -12.91
CA ASP A 92 -2.48 12.06 -13.56
C ASP A 92 -2.17 13.48 -13.08
N TYR A 93 -2.19 14.41 -14.01
CA TYR A 93 -2.09 15.85 -13.78
C TYR A 93 -3.36 16.54 -14.33
N HIS A 94 -4.17 17.12 -13.45
CA HIS A 94 -5.48 17.70 -13.79
C HIS A 94 -6.34 16.78 -14.68
N GLY A 95 -6.36 15.47 -14.35
CA GLY A 95 -7.15 14.48 -15.09
C GLY A 95 -6.51 13.99 -16.40
N THR A 96 -5.33 14.47 -16.74
CA THR A 96 -4.55 13.98 -17.90
C THR A 96 -3.49 13.01 -17.42
N ASN A 97 -3.48 11.79 -17.95
CA ASN A 97 -2.43 10.82 -17.65
C ASN A 97 -1.11 11.27 -18.28
N ILE A 98 -0.13 11.55 -17.43
CA ILE A 98 1.19 12.08 -17.81
C ILE A 98 2.32 11.10 -17.57
N ALA A 99 2.13 10.09 -16.70
CA ALA A 99 3.20 9.14 -16.45
C ALA A 99 2.67 7.75 -16.11
N GLU A 100 3.50 6.75 -16.42
CA GLU A 100 3.30 5.36 -16.10
C GLU A 100 4.52 4.82 -15.35
N VAL A 101 4.24 4.12 -14.23
CA VAL A 101 5.26 3.50 -13.37
C VAL A 101 4.98 2.01 -13.31
N PRO A 102 5.78 1.16 -13.96
CA PRO A 102 5.64 -0.29 -13.85
C PRO A 102 5.95 -0.75 -12.42
N ILE A 103 5.13 -1.67 -11.92
CA ILE A 103 5.26 -2.27 -10.60
C ILE A 103 5.44 -3.78 -10.81
N GLU A 104 6.66 -4.27 -10.64
CA GLU A 104 6.93 -5.70 -10.74
C GLU A 104 6.33 -6.45 -9.56
N GLY A 105 5.79 -7.66 -9.83
CA GLY A 105 5.15 -8.50 -8.83
C GLY A 105 6.15 -9.02 -7.81
N GLU A 106 5.91 -8.70 -6.54
CA GLU A 106 6.84 -9.01 -5.45
C GLU A 106 6.06 -9.42 -4.19
N THR A 107 6.77 -9.88 -3.18
CA THR A 107 6.21 -10.22 -1.88
C THR A 107 6.66 -9.22 -0.82
N VAL A 108 5.71 -8.47 -0.28
CA VAL A 108 5.94 -7.59 0.87
C VAL A 108 5.85 -8.42 2.15
N PRO A 109 6.95 -8.66 2.87
CA PRO A 109 6.94 -9.49 4.06
C PRO A 109 6.14 -8.85 5.20
N ALA A 110 5.63 -9.69 6.11
CA ALA A 110 4.96 -9.21 7.32
C ALA A 110 5.91 -8.38 8.20
N ARG A 111 5.45 -7.23 8.69
CA ARG A 111 6.18 -6.35 9.64
C ARG A 111 7.56 -5.91 9.15
N ARG A 112 7.75 -5.80 7.83
CA ARG A 112 9.01 -5.38 7.22
C ARG A 112 8.81 -4.29 6.17
N LYS A 113 9.91 -3.65 5.82
CA LYS A 113 10.01 -2.73 4.68
C LYS A 113 10.54 -3.49 3.46
N LEU A 114 10.03 -3.13 2.30
CA LEU A 114 10.50 -3.60 0.99
C LEU A 114 10.88 -2.36 0.18
N ASN A 115 12.09 -2.33 -0.36
CA ASN A 115 12.53 -1.29 -1.29
C ASN A 115 12.52 -1.89 -2.70
N LEU A 116 11.89 -1.17 -3.61
CA LEU A 116 11.76 -1.53 -5.03
C LEU A 116 12.37 -0.42 -5.86
N SER A 117 13.26 -0.78 -6.78
CA SER A 117 13.73 0.14 -7.81
C SER A 117 12.81 -0.02 -9.03
N THR A 118 12.30 1.10 -9.54
CA THR A 118 11.46 1.16 -10.72
C THR A 118 11.74 2.47 -11.46
N TYR A 119 11.03 2.71 -12.55
CA TYR A 119 11.14 3.96 -13.31
C TYR A 119 9.78 4.52 -13.65
N ALA A 120 9.70 5.83 -13.79
CA ALA A 120 8.53 6.53 -14.31
C ALA A 120 8.80 6.99 -15.73
N ASN A 121 7.95 6.58 -16.66
CA ASN A 121 7.93 7.13 -18.02
C ASN A 121 6.97 8.31 -18.03
N VAL A 122 7.51 9.52 -18.10
CA VAL A 122 6.74 10.77 -18.07
C VAL A 122 6.61 11.33 -19.48
N ALA A 123 5.38 11.45 -19.96
CA ALA A 123 5.05 12.16 -21.20
C ALA A 123 5.04 13.68 -20.90
N ALA A 124 6.22 14.30 -20.95
CA ALA A 124 6.39 15.69 -20.58
C ALA A 124 5.71 16.65 -21.56
N ASP A 125 5.51 16.24 -22.82
CA ASP A 125 4.70 16.96 -23.80
C ASP A 125 3.25 17.15 -23.32
N LYS A 126 2.63 16.10 -22.75
CA LYS A 126 1.28 16.19 -22.19
C LYS A 126 1.21 17.11 -20.96
N LEU A 127 2.28 17.13 -20.16
CA LEU A 127 2.37 18.03 -19.01
C LEU A 127 2.45 19.50 -19.46
N ILE A 128 3.38 19.82 -20.37
CA ILE A 128 3.59 21.23 -20.80
C ILE A 128 2.47 21.77 -21.68
N THR A 129 1.73 20.93 -22.39
CA THR A 129 0.57 21.34 -23.21
C THR A 129 -0.73 21.42 -22.42
N ASN A 130 -0.74 20.99 -21.15
CA ASN A 130 -1.91 21.12 -20.29
C ASN A 130 -2.20 22.60 -19.98
N SER A 131 -3.47 23.00 -20.05
CA SER A 131 -3.90 24.40 -19.84
C SER A 131 -3.55 24.96 -18.46
N HIS A 132 -3.36 24.11 -17.45
CA HIS A 132 -3.00 24.49 -16.09
C HIS A 132 -1.48 24.62 -15.87
N PHE A 133 -0.67 24.12 -16.81
CA PHE A 133 0.79 24.06 -16.63
C PHE A 133 1.42 25.41 -16.30
N LEU A 134 1.08 26.44 -17.07
CA LEU A 134 1.68 27.77 -16.89
C LEU A 134 1.26 28.41 -15.57
N SER A 135 0.00 28.25 -15.17
CA SER A 135 -0.50 28.77 -13.88
C SER A 135 0.19 28.10 -12.69
N ASP A 136 0.35 26.77 -12.73
CA ASP A 136 0.96 26.00 -11.66
C ASP A 136 2.48 26.25 -11.61
N LEU A 137 3.11 26.46 -12.76
CA LEU A 137 4.52 26.86 -12.85
C LEU A 137 4.76 28.22 -12.18
N ILE A 138 3.89 29.20 -12.43
CA ILE A 138 3.97 30.53 -11.81
C ILE A 138 3.66 30.43 -10.31
N ALA A 139 2.70 29.59 -9.91
CA ALA A 139 2.39 29.32 -8.51
C ALA A 139 3.52 28.56 -7.79
N GLY A 140 4.44 27.94 -8.54
CA GLY A 140 5.57 27.18 -8.01
C GLY A 140 5.21 25.85 -7.39
N SER A 141 4.03 25.31 -7.71
CA SER A 141 3.58 24.01 -7.18
C SER A 141 2.79 23.21 -8.21
N PHE A 142 3.08 21.91 -8.32
CA PHE A 142 2.34 20.96 -9.14
C PHE A 142 1.66 19.91 -8.26
N ASN A 143 0.37 19.67 -8.48
CA ASN A 143 -0.40 18.64 -7.79
C ASN A 143 -0.70 17.51 -8.77
N LEU A 144 -0.22 16.31 -8.42
CA LEU A 144 -0.37 15.08 -9.19
C LEU A 144 -1.15 14.06 -8.38
N THR A 145 -1.89 13.20 -9.05
CA THR A 145 -2.56 12.05 -8.41
C THR A 145 -2.03 10.76 -9.02
N SER A 146 -1.45 9.90 -8.20
CA SER A 146 -1.00 8.58 -8.61
C SER A 146 -2.00 7.52 -8.18
N THR A 147 -2.40 6.63 -9.11
CA THR A 147 -3.32 5.52 -8.83
C THR A 147 -2.72 4.19 -9.25
N ALA A 148 -2.77 3.20 -8.35
CA ALA A 148 -2.33 1.85 -8.64
C ALA A 148 -3.33 0.83 -8.10
N THR A 149 -3.57 -0.25 -8.86
CA THR A 149 -4.38 -1.38 -8.43
C THR A 149 -3.52 -2.63 -8.36
N LEU A 150 -3.29 -3.13 -7.14
CA LEU A 150 -2.49 -4.33 -6.92
C LEU A 150 -3.42 -5.52 -6.66
N HIS A 151 -3.33 -6.53 -7.51
CA HIS A 151 -4.01 -7.81 -7.32
C HIS A 151 -3.03 -8.80 -6.71
N GLY A 152 -3.43 -9.51 -5.65
CA GLY A 152 -2.51 -10.43 -5.00
C GLY A 152 -3.17 -11.35 -3.98
N LYS A 153 -2.32 -11.95 -3.14
CA LYS A 153 -2.73 -12.84 -2.07
C LYS A 153 -2.13 -12.37 -0.75
N ALA A 154 -2.98 -12.09 0.22
CA ALA A 154 -2.58 -11.87 1.59
C ALA A 154 -2.43 -13.22 2.29
N THR A 155 -1.33 -13.41 3.02
CA THR A 155 -1.07 -14.64 3.78
C THR A 155 -0.89 -14.28 5.24
N ALA A 156 -1.79 -14.74 6.10
CA ALA A 156 -1.72 -14.58 7.55
C ALA A 156 -1.26 -15.90 8.19
N LEU A 157 -0.38 -15.82 9.21
CA LEU A 157 0.15 -16.95 9.96
C LEU A 157 0.75 -18.07 9.07
N LYS A 158 1.18 -17.75 7.84
CA LYS A 158 1.69 -18.69 6.82
C LYS A 158 0.70 -19.77 6.35
N ILE A 159 -0.50 -19.81 6.88
CA ILE A 159 -1.52 -20.85 6.62
C ILE A 159 -2.71 -20.27 5.86
N PHE A 160 -3.24 -19.14 6.32
CA PHE A 160 -4.43 -18.53 5.74
C PHE A 160 -4.07 -17.64 4.54
N LYS A 161 -4.54 -18.03 3.34
CA LYS A 161 -4.32 -17.29 2.09
C LYS A 161 -5.65 -16.78 1.58
N HIS A 162 -5.78 -15.47 1.43
CA HIS A 162 -6.95 -14.82 0.84
C HIS A 162 -6.54 -13.98 -0.36
N LYS A 163 -7.36 -14.01 -1.41
CA LYS A 163 -7.19 -13.07 -2.53
C LYS A 163 -7.50 -11.67 -2.00
N ALA A 164 -6.66 -10.71 -2.36
CA ALA A 164 -6.86 -9.33 -1.96
C ALA A 164 -6.56 -8.39 -3.14
N LYS A 165 -7.37 -7.34 -3.25
CA LYS A 165 -7.18 -6.24 -4.18
C LYS A 165 -6.89 -4.99 -3.36
N ILE A 166 -5.74 -4.35 -3.62
CA ILE A 166 -5.36 -3.09 -2.98
C ILE A 166 -5.46 -2.00 -4.03
N LEU A 167 -6.31 -1.01 -3.78
CA LEU A 167 -6.34 0.24 -4.52
C LEU A 167 -5.54 1.26 -3.73
N ASN A 168 -4.44 1.73 -4.29
CA ASN A 168 -3.59 2.78 -3.73
C ASN A 168 -3.78 4.06 -4.51
N THR A 169 -4.06 5.16 -3.83
CA THR A 169 -4.15 6.49 -4.41
C THR A 169 -3.23 7.41 -3.61
N CYS A 170 -2.34 8.10 -4.28
CA CYS A 170 -1.41 9.06 -3.66
C CYS A 170 -1.62 10.43 -4.28
N ASP A 171 -1.89 11.43 -3.45
CA ASP A 171 -1.81 12.84 -3.82
C ASP A 171 -0.38 13.31 -3.60
N ILE A 172 0.23 13.82 -4.65
CA ILE A 172 1.64 14.21 -4.70
C ILE A 172 1.69 15.71 -5.01
N SER A 173 2.29 16.46 -4.09
CA SER A 173 2.53 17.90 -4.28
C SER A 173 4.03 18.15 -4.45
N ILE A 174 4.41 18.76 -5.56
CA ILE A 174 5.78 19.13 -5.88
C ILE A 174 5.92 20.63 -5.75
N PHE A 175 6.79 21.09 -4.85
CA PHE A 175 7.07 22.51 -4.64
C PHE A 175 8.42 22.87 -5.26
N ILE A 176 8.40 23.71 -6.31
CA ILE A 176 9.60 24.06 -7.09
C ILE A 176 10.55 24.91 -6.26
N HIS A 177 10.02 25.91 -5.54
CA HIS A 177 10.83 26.87 -4.78
C HIS A 177 11.66 26.21 -3.68
N ASN A 178 11.08 25.21 -3.00
CA ASN A 178 11.72 24.50 -1.89
C ASN A 178 12.38 23.20 -2.32
N GLN A 179 12.26 22.84 -3.60
CA GLN A 179 12.70 21.53 -4.12
C GLN A 179 12.21 20.35 -3.27
N SER A 180 10.99 20.46 -2.77
CA SER A 180 10.38 19.49 -1.88
C SER A 180 9.22 18.77 -2.55
N LEU A 181 9.02 17.51 -2.15
CA LEU A 181 7.94 16.66 -2.58
C LEU A 181 7.20 16.15 -1.35
N GLU A 182 5.90 16.38 -1.32
CA GLU A 182 5.01 15.83 -0.31
C GLU A 182 4.09 14.81 -0.96
N SER A 183 3.89 13.67 -0.31
CA SER A 183 2.96 12.65 -0.79
C SER A 183 2.08 12.15 0.33
N ASN A 184 0.77 12.12 0.07
CA ASN A 184 -0.23 11.58 0.97
C ASN A 184 -0.95 10.41 0.31
N CYS A 185 -0.71 9.19 0.81
CA CYS A 185 -1.20 7.97 0.19
C CYS A 185 -2.31 7.31 1.00
N TYR A 186 -3.38 6.91 0.30
CA TYR A 186 -4.51 6.18 0.84
C TYR A 186 -4.62 4.81 0.18
N SER A 187 -4.77 3.77 0.98
CA SER A 187 -4.93 2.40 0.49
C SER A 187 -6.28 1.83 0.91
N LYS A 188 -7.08 1.38 -0.06
CA LYS A 188 -8.31 0.62 0.19
C LYS A 188 -8.05 -0.85 -0.11
N ILE A 189 -8.24 -1.70 0.89
CA ILE A 189 -8.09 -3.16 0.77
C ILE A 189 -9.47 -3.77 0.59
N LYS A 190 -9.65 -4.56 -0.48
CA LYS A 190 -10.81 -5.40 -0.71
C LYS A 190 -10.36 -6.85 -0.65
N LEU A 191 -10.95 -7.63 0.25
CA LEU A 191 -10.74 -9.06 0.47
C LEU A 191 -11.80 -9.87 -0.28
#